data_f1660f77e1b4b800fde4efecfe8dfb9d
#
_entry.id   f1660f77e1b4b800fde4efecfe8dfb9d
#
_cell.length_a   1.000
_cell.length_b   1.000
_cell.length_c   1.000
_cell.angle_alpha   90.00
_cell.angle_beta   90.00
_cell.angle_gamma   90.00
#
_symmetry.space_group_name_H-M   'P 1'
#
loop_
_entity.id
_entity.type
_entity.pdbx_description
1 polymer ?
#
loop_
_entity_poly.entity_id
_entity_poly.type
_entity_poly.pdbx_seq_one_letter_code
_entity_poly.pdbx_strand_id
1 'polypeptide(L)'
;MQNVIQYADLIVDTASRQTLQSGKSVMLTDTEYRMLIYLLRHQGVACRRDDIIQEVWGERFLYDTGTLDVHLSSLRHKLGWTKEGPVRAIRGVGLILPHEAPAVGVVKIDAFLRELLMGHEEAIREKDIRCFLRLTPFVYEILVDEAVLGQIFSAVFSLFLRYAPKGARWEISSQLTVREYTLTLTSTGSCPDFNELSAARQQAAFLGIPIRMGNKHTPDGDMMGIELSIPMDSSES
;
A
#
# COMPACT_ATOMS: atom_id res chain seq x y z
N MET A 1 -15.86 -1.42 21.29
CA MET A 1 -14.91 -0.58 20.51
C MET A 1 -13.55 -0.78 21.10
N GLN A 2 -12.55 -1.14 20.29
CA GLN A 2 -11.17 -1.28 20.80
C GLN A 2 -10.66 0.13 21.12
N ASN A 3 -10.40 0.39 22.41
CA ASN A 3 -9.86 1.67 22.87
C ASN A 3 -8.33 1.73 22.78
N VAL A 4 -7.68 0.66 22.32
CA VAL A 4 -6.22 0.57 22.21
C VAL A 4 -5.85 0.43 20.74
N ILE A 5 -4.95 1.31 20.29
CA ILE A 5 -4.32 1.24 18.97
C ILE A 5 -2.87 0.83 19.21
N GLN A 6 -2.44 -0.23 18.54
CA GLN A 6 -1.04 -0.68 18.56
C GLN A 6 -0.42 -0.46 17.18
N TYR A 7 0.83 0.00 17.18
CA TYR A 7 1.66 0.17 15.99
C TYR A 7 3.12 -0.14 16.34
N ALA A 8 3.61 -1.29 15.90
CA ALA A 8 4.90 -1.83 16.33
C ALA A 8 5.02 -1.85 17.87
N ASP A 9 5.99 -1.16 18.43
CA ASP A 9 6.21 -1.00 19.86
C ASP A 9 5.50 0.22 20.49
N LEU A 10 4.70 0.94 19.70
CA LEU A 10 3.85 2.04 20.14
C LEU A 10 2.47 1.51 20.52
N ILE A 11 2.00 1.84 21.71
CA ILE A 11 0.66 1.53 22.20
C ILE A 11 -0.03 2.83 22.61
N VAL A 12 -1.21 3.08 22.07
CA VAL A 12 -2.03 4.27 22.41
C VAL A 12 -3.38 3.81 22.93
N ASP A 13 -3.64 4.09 24.20
CA ASP A 13 -4.97 3.96 24.78
C ASP A 13 -5.75 5.24 24.54
N THR A 14 -6.77 5.16 23.68
CA THR A 14 -7.60 6.31 23.29
C THR A 14 -8.60 6.73 24.37
N ALA A 15 -8.92 5.86 25.33
CA ALA A 15 -9.81 6.17 26.44
C ALA A 15 -9.09 6.98 27.53
N SER A 16 -7.88 6.56 27.91
CA SER A 16 -7.04 7.26 28.90
C SER A 16 -6.13 8.32 28.28
N ARG A 17 -6.02 8.35 26.93
CA ARG A 17 -5.06 9.16 26.17
C ARG A 17 -3.60 8.89 26.52
N GLN A 18 -3.31 7.69 27.04
CA GLN A 18 -1.96 7.27 27.38
C GLN A 18 -1.23 6.74 26.14
N THR A 19 0.01 7.19 25.96
CA THR A 19 0.88 6.73 24.87
C THR A 19 2.12 6.05 25.49
N LEU A 20 2.40 4.83 25.07
CA LEU A 20 3.58 4.07 25.44
C LEU A 20 4.40 3.78 24.18
N GLN A 21 5.70 4.04 24.25
CA GLN A 21 6.68 3.69 23.22
C GLN A 21 7.72 2.75 23.83
N SER A 22 7.86 1.55 23.30
CA SER A 22 8.74 0.50 23.88
C SER A 22 8.49 0.29 25.38
N GLY A 23 7.23 0.30 25.80
CA GLY A 23 6.81 0.16 27.20
C GLY A 23 7.02 1.39 28.10
N LYS A 24 7.58 2.50 27.59
CA LYS A 24 7.80 3.75 28.33
C LYS A 24 6.70 4.76 27.99
N SER A 25 6.19 5.43 29.03
CA SER A 25 5.19 6.50 28.82
C SER A 25 5.81 7.69 28.11
N VAL A 26 5.12 8.18 27.07
CA VAL A 26 5.49 9.36 26.28
C VAL A 26 4.43 10.44 26.45
N MET A 27 4.86 11.61 26.91
CA MET A 27 3.97 12.77 27.05
C MET A 27 3.88 13.55 25.73
N LEU A 28 2.72 13.49 25.12
CA LEU A 28 2.39 14.25 23.91
C LEU A 28 1.54 15.47 24.29
N THR A 29 1.74 16.58 23.56
CA THR A 29 0.79 17.70 23.58
C THR A 29 -0.53 17.28 22.93
N ASP A 30 -1.59 18.03 23.13
CA ASP A 30 -2.91 17.73 22.51
C ASP A 30 -2.81 17.67 20.97
N THR A 31 -2.07 18.60 20.38
CA THR A 31 -1.84 18.65 18.93
C THR A 31 -1.06 17.44 18.42
N GLU A 32 0.04 17.06 19.08
CA GLU A 32 0.84 15.89 18.73
C GLU A 32 0.03 14.59 18.87
N TYR A 33 -0.78 14.50 19.94
CA TYR A 33 -1.65 13.35 20.16
C TYR A 33 -2.72 13.24 19.05
N ARG A 34 -3.40 14.35 18.72
CA ARG A 34 -4.41 14.36 17.65
C ARG A 34 -3.79 13.99 16.30
N MET A 35 -2.62 14.54 15.98
CA MET A 35 -1.87 14.21 14.77
C MET A 35 -1.48 12.72 14.74
N LEU A 36 -0.98 12.17 15.85
CA LEU A 36 -0.65 10.76 15.96
C LEU A 36 -1.87 9.87 15.74
N ILE A 37 -2.99 10.17 16.41
CA ILE A 37 -4.25 9.41 16.25
C ILE A 37 -4.76 9.48 14.82
N TYR A 38 -4.69 10.64 14.18
CA TYR A 38 -5.08 10.79 12.78
C TYR A 38 -4.26 9.85 11.88
N LEU A 39 -2.93 9.88 12.00
CA LEU A 39 -2.03 9.02 11.21
C LEU A 39 -2.25 7.54 11.51
N LEU A 40 -2.44 7.15 12.77
CA LEU A 40 -2.70 5.77 13.17
C LEU A 40 -4.03 5.24 12.64
N ARG A 41 -5.04 6.08 12.49
CA ARG A 41 -6.34 5.69 11.90
C ARG A 41 -6.30 5.61 10.37
N HIS A 42 -5.32 6.26 9.75
CA HIS A 42 -5.13 6.29 8.30
C HIS A 42 -3.84 5.53 7.89
N GLN A 43 -3.51 4.45 8.62
CA GLN A 43 -2.37 3.63 8.27
C GLN A 43 -2.47 3.13 6.81
N GLY A 44 -1.35 3.14 6.10
CA GLY A 44 -1.28 2.73 4.70
C GLY A 44 -1.88 3.71 3.70
N VAL A 45 -2.50 4.80 4.18
CA VAL A 45 -3.11 5.82 3.31
C VAL A 45 -2.24 7.08 3.32
N ALA A 46 -1.96 7.62 2.12
CA ALA A 46 -1.28 8.90 2.01
C ALA A 46 -2.27 10.04 2.36
N CYS A 47 -2.05 10.67 3.50
CA CYS A 47 -2.84 11.79 4.00
C CYS A 47 -2.34 13.10 3.42
N ARG A 48 -3.21 13.89 2.80
CA ARG A 48 -2.84 15.23 2.32
C ARG A 48 -2.52 16.13 3.52
N ARG A 49 -1.58 17.05 3.33
CA ARG A 49 -1.20 17.99 4.40
C ARG A 49 -2.38 18.83 4.87
N ASP A 50 -3.20 19.28 3.94
CA ASP A 50 -4.38 20.09 4.23
C ASP A 50 -5.41 19.31 5.06
N ASP A 51 -5.62 18.03 4.77
CA ASP A 51 -6.56 17.18 5.50
C ASP A 51 -6.06 16.95 6.94
N ILE A 52 -4.75 16.75 7.14
CA ILE A 52 -4.15 16.62 8.48
C ILE A 52 -4.32 17.95 9.25
N ILE A 53 -4.02 19.09 8.61
CA ILE A 53 -4.12 20.41 9.22
C ILE A 53 -5.58 20.69 9.62
N GLN A 54 -6.53 20.43 8.74
CA GLN A 54 -7.95 20.62 8.99
C GLN A 54 -8.43 19.79 10.18
N GLU A 55 -8.05 18.51 10.26
CA GLU A 55 -8.47 17.62 11.35
C GLU A 55 -7.81 17.99 12.69
N VAL A 56 -6.53 18.35 12.67
CA VAL A 56 -5.76 18.59 13.90
C VAL A 56 -5.96 20.01 14.44
N TRP A 57 -6.00 21.02 13.59
CA TRP A 57 -6.08 22.45 13.99
C TRP A 57 -7.39 23.12 13.61
N GLY A 58 -8.15 22.57 12.65
CA GLY A 58 -9.35 23.15 12.09
C GLY A 58 -9.07 24.09 10.90
N GLU A 59 -10.12 24.52 10.22
CA GLU A 59 -10.07 25.28 8.96
C GLU A 59 -9.27 26.59 9.03
N ARG A 60 -9.16 27.20 10.19
CA ARG A 60 -8.45 28.49 10.38
C ARG A 60 -6.94 28.40 10.11
N PHE A 61 -6.37 27.20 10.09
CA PHE A 61 -4.92 26.96 9.94
C PHE A 61 -4.53 26.39 8.58
N LEU A 62 -5.45 26.29 7.62
CA LEU A 62 -5.19 25.70 6.28
C LEU A 62 -4.06 26.37 5.49
N TYR A 63 -3.67 27.59 5.86
CA TYR A 63 -2.61 28.34 5.17
C TYR A 63 -1.25 28.26 5.86
N ASP A 64 -1.15 27.64 7.02
CA ASP A 64 0.10 27.51 7.78
C ASP A 64 0.68 26.10 7.72
N THR A 65 1.24 25.74 6.57
CA THR A 65 1.85 24.43 6.35
C THR A 65 3.12 24.19 7.15
N GLY A 66 3.79 25.26 7.63
CA GLY A 66 4.99 25.17 8.45
C GLY A 66 4.72 24.58 9.84
N THR A 67 3.56 24.85 10.39
CA THR A 67 3.14 24.34 11.70
C THR A 67 3.09 22.80 11.73
N LEU A 68 2.65 22.16 10.65
CA LEU A 68 2.63 20.69 10.56
C LEU A 68 4.03 20.08 10.70
N ASP A 69 5.04 20.63 10.01
CA ASP A 69 6.41 20.09 10.03
C ASP A 69 7.07 20.25 11.39
N VAL A 70 6.79 21.35 12.11
CA VAL A 70 7.29 21.58 13.48
C VAL A 70 6.73 20.52 14.43
N HIS A 71 5.42 20.30 14.42
CA HIS A 71 4.78 19.30 15.28
C HIS A 71 5.17 17.87 14.88
N LEU A 72 5.32 17.57 13.59
CA LEU A 72 5.81 16.28 13.12
C LEU A 72 7.25 16.02 13.60
N SER A 73 8.12 17.04 13.56
CA SER A 73 9.47 16.92 14.07
C SER A 73 9.51 16.65 15.58
N SER A 74 8.68 17.38 16.33
CA SER A 74 8.55 17.18 17.78
C SER A 74 7.98 15.79 18.13
N LEU A 75 6.95 15.35 17.42
CA LEU A 75 6.36 14.03 17.59
C LEU A 75 7.38 12.92 17.33
N ARG A 76 8.13 13.01 16.22
CA ARG A 76 9.21 12.07 15.89
C ARG A 76 10.25 12.01 16.99
N HIS A 77 10.71 13.16 17.48
CA HIS A 77 11.69 13.22 18.55
C HIS A 77 11.20 12.51 19.82
N LYS A 78 9.96 12.77 20.25
CA LYS A 78 9.37 12.17 21.44
C LYS A 78 9.16 10.66 21.32
N LEU A 79 8.84 10.17 20.12
CA LEU A 79 8.65 8.74 19.83
C LEU A 79 9.97 8.03 19.45
N GLY A 80 11.10 8.74 19.42
CA GLY A 80 12.37 8.16 18.97
C GLY A 80 12.40 7.81 17.49
N TRP A 81 11.51 8.42 16.69
CA TRP A 81 11.44 8.18 15.26
C TRP A 81 12.40 9.09 14.48
N THR A 82 13.08 8.56 13.49
CA THR A 82 13.95 9.33 12.58
C THR A 82 13.15 9.95 11.43
N LYS A 83 13.80 10.71 10.56
CA LYS A 83 13.17 11.22 9.33
C LYS A 83 12.83 10.10 8.35
N GLU A 84 13.62 9.03 8.36
CA GLU A 84 13.40 7.78 7.61
C GLU A 84 12.48 6.81 8.36
N GLY A 85 11.98 7.22 9.53
CA GLY A 85 11.14 6.42 10.41
C GLY A 85 9.71 6.21 9.88
N PRO A 86 8.79 5.73 10.75
CA PRO A 86 7.48 5.26 10.29
C PRO A 86 6.69 6.31 9.49
N VAL A 87 6.64 7.56 9.95
CA VAL A 87 5.95 8.62 9.19
C VAL A 87 6.84 9.17 8.11
N ARG A 88 6.46 9.03 6.85
CA ARG A 88 7.23 9.47 5.68
C ARG A 88 6.49 10.54 4.90
N ALA A 89 7.24 11.44 4.27
CA ALA A 89 6.70 12.44 3.37
C ALA A 89 6.67 11.88 1.93
N ILE A 90 5.52 12.00 1.26
CA ILE A 90 5.37 11.71 -0.17
C ILE A 90 5.33 13.04 -0.89
N ARG A 91 6.34 13.28 -1.76
CA ARG A 91 6.47 14.55 -2.49
C ARG A 91 5.22 14.84 -3.32
N GLY A 92 4.65 16.03 -3.14
CA GLY A 92 3.45 16.48 -3.86
C GLY A 92 2.13 15.85 -3.39
N VAL A 93 2.17 14.96 -2.38
CA VAL A 93 0.97 14.30 -1.83
C VAL A 93 0.75 14.66 -0.38
N GLY A 94 1.67 14.30 0.53
CA GLY A 94 1.49 14.54 1.96
C GLY A 94 2.33 13.64 2.84
N LEU A 95 1.71 13.09 3.90
CA LEU A 95 2.35 12.18 4.84
C LEU A 95 1.70 10.80 4.78
N ILE A 96 2.47 9.76 4.99
CA ILE A 96 1.99 8.41 5.18
C ILE A 96 2.60 7.79 6.43
N LEU A 97 1.75 7.11 7.21
CA LEU A 97 2.17 6.13 8.20
C LEU A 97 1.86 4.76 7.60
N PRO A 98 2.85 3.95 7.18
CA PRO A 98 2.60 2.61 6.67
C PRO A 98 1.82 1.77 7.68
N HIS A 99 1.18 0.71 7.23
CA HIS A 99 0.78 -0.34 8.17
C HIS A 99 2.02 -0.86 8.87
N GLU A 100 1.91 -1.23 10.13
CA GLU A 100 3.00 -1.57 11.08
C GLU A 100 4.36 -1.74 10.43
N ALA A 101 5.43 -1.21 11.08
CA ALA A 101 6.78 -1.17 10.49
C ALA A 101 6.98 -2.39 9.61
N PRO A 102 7.20 -2.22 8.29
CA PRO A 102 7.07 -3.29 7.35
C PRO A 102 7.75 -4.52 7.93
N ALA A 103 6.98 -5.56 8.21
CA ALA A 103 7.54 -6.87 8.39
C ALA A 103 8.12 -7.24 7.03
N VAL A 104 9.23 -6.56 6.67
CA VAL A 104 9.96 -6.83 5.43
C VAL A 104 10.36 -8.28 5.56
N GLY A 105 9.51 -9.12 5.03
CA GLY A 105 9.67 -10.55 4.99
C GLY A 105 10.08 -10.96 3.58
N VAL A 106 10.68 -12.11 3.50
CA VAL A 106 10.95 -12.76 2.22
C VAL A 106 9.64 -13.33 1.70
N VAL A 107 9.07 -12.71 0.68
CA VAL A 107 7.84 -13.16 0.03
C VAL A 107 8.18 -13.97 -1.22
N LYS A 108 7.71 -15.22 -1.23
CA LYS A 108 7.76 -16.09 -2.41
C LYS A 108 6.59 -15.75 -3.33
N ILE A 109 6.84 -15.01 -4.39
CA ILE A 109 5.80 -14.45 -5.26
C ILE A 109 4.86 -15.51 -5.85
N ASP A 110 5.37 -16.65 -6.24
CA ASP A 110 4.56 -17.73 -6.80
C ASP A 110 3.57 -18.33 -5.79
N ALA A 111 4.02 -18.56 -4.55
CA ALA A 111 3.18 -19.03 -3.45
C ALA A 111 2.14 -17.98 -3.08
N PHE A 112 2.57 -16.75 -2.91
CA PHE A 112 1.73 -15.59 -2.60
C PHE A 112 0.60 -15.40 -3.63
N LEU A 113 0.91 -15.42 -4.93
CA LEU A 113 -0.10 -15.29 -5.98
C LEU A 113 -1.10 -16.43 -6.02
N ARG A 114 -0.66 -17.68 -5.74
CA ARG A 114 -1.56 -18.83 -5.64
C ARG A 114 -2.52 -18.70 -4.48
N GLU A 115 -2.04 -18.31 -3.32
CA GLU A 115 -2.87 -18.08 -2.14
C GLU A 115 -3.90 -16.97 -2.38
N LEU A 116 -3.47 -15.87 -3.00
CA LEU A 116 -4.35 -14.77 -3.35
C LEU A 116 -5.44 -15.18 -4.36
N LEU A 117 -5.10 -15.98 -5.38
CA LEU A 117 -6.07 -16.53 -6.33
C LEU A 117 -7.06 -17.48 -5.64
N MET A 118 -6.60 -18.31 -4.69
CA MET A 118 -7.47 -19.16 -3.88
C MET A 118 -8.46 -18.34 -3.07
N GLY A 119 -8.03 -17.20 -2.51
CA GLY A 119 -8.93 -16.29 -1.80
C GLY A 119 -10.03 -15.67 -2.67
N HIS A 120 -9.89 -15.70 -3.99
CA HIS A 120 -10.87 -15.18 -4.96
C HIS A 120 -11.56 -16.28 -5.79
N GLU A 121 -11.33 -17.56 -5.44
CA GLU A 121 -11.77 -18.72 -6.25
C GLU A 121 -13.29 -18.70 -6.53
N GLU A 122 -14.11 -18.37 -5.55
CA GLU A 122 -15.57 -18.34 -5.71
C GLU A 122 -15.99 -17.33 -6.77
N ALA A 123 -15.49 -16.10 -6.69
CA ALA A 123 -15.81 -15.04 -7.65
C ALA A 123 -15.24 -15.32 -9.07
N ILE A 124 -14.07 -15.94 -9.14
CA ILE A 124 -13.45 -16.40 -10.40
C ILE A 124 -14.33 -17.48 -11.03
N ARG A 125 -14.81 -18.43 -10.25
CA ARG A 125 -15.68 -19.51 -10.71
C ARG A 125 -17.07 -19.00 -11.13
N GLU A 126 -17.70 -18.11 -10.37
CA GLU A 126 -18.98 -17.51 -10.72
C GLU A 126 -18.96 -16.80 -12.07
N LYS A 127 -17.86 -16.16 -12.40
CA LYS A 127 -17.65 -15.48 -13.69
C LYS A 127 -17.07 -16.38 -14.77
N ASP A 128 -16.83 -17.66 -14.50
CA ASP A 128 -16.20 -18.62 -15.44
C ASP A 128 -14.85 -18.10 -15.98
N ILE A 129 -14.06 -17.44 -15.12
CA ILE A 129 -12.78 -16.86 -15.52
C ILE A 129 -11.72 -17.97 -15.59
N ARG A 130 -10.98 -17.99 -16.68
CA ARG A 130 -9.86 -18.93 -16.90
C ARG A 130 -8.54 -18.25 -16.57
N CYS A 131 -7.90 -18.69 -15.49
CA CYS A 131 -6.62 -18.14 -15.03
C CYS A 131 -5.44 -18.94 -15.56
N PHE A 132 -4.47 -18.24 -16.15
CA PHE A 132 -3.23 -18.81 -16.66
C PHE A 132 -2.03 -18.16 -15.94
N LEU A 133 -1.21 -18.95 -15.28
CA LEU A 133 0.02 -18.51 -14.63
C LEU A 133 1.23 -18.92 -15.47
N ARG A 134 2.01 -17.94 -15.92
CA ARG A 134 3.25 -18.11 -16.67
C ARG A 134 4.40 -17.43 -15.93
N LEU A 135 4.70 -17.95 -14.75
CA LEU A 135 5.75 -17.39 -13.90
C LEU A 135 7.12 -17.93 -14.32
N THR A 136 8.16 -17.14 -14.12
CA THR A 136 9.54 -17.58 -14.32
C THR A 136 9.81 -18.82 -13.47
N PRO A 137 10.57 -19.79 -13.95
CA PRO A 137 10.78 -21.10 -13.28
C PRO A 137 11.58 -21.01 -11.98
N PHE A 138 12.12 -19.86 -11.64
CA PHE A 138 12.86 -19.64 -10.40
C PHE A 138 11.92 -19.10 -9.33
N VAL A 139 12.00 -19.70 -8.13
CA VAL A 139 11.33 -19.17 -6.94
C VAL A 139 11.95 -17.82 -6.61
N TYR A 140 11.18 -16.77 -6.83
CA TYR A 140 11.65 -15.42 -6.57
C TYR A 140 11.22 -14.98 -5.17
N GLU A 141 12.21 -14.61 -4.38
CA GLU A 141 12.05 -14.06 -3.06
C GLU A 141 12.28 -12.56 -3.15
N ILE A 142 11.26 -11.78 -2.79
CA ILE A 142 11.36 -10.33 -2.68
C ILE A 142 11.27 -9.90 -1.23
N LEU A 143 12.08 -8.92 -0.87
CA LEU A 143 11.99 -8.27 0.43
C LEU A 143 10.92 -7.18 0.36
N VAL A 144 9.73 -7.47 0.87
CA VAL A 144 8.60 -6.54 0.81
C VAL A 144 7.66 -6.77 2.00
N ASP A 145 6.89 -5.74 2.34
CA ASP A 145 5.78 -5.89 3.26
C ASP A 145 4.65 -6.71 2.58
N GLU A 146 4.51 -7.96 3.01
CA GLU A 146 3.53 -8.90 2.45
C GLU A 146 2.09 -8.39 2.60
N ALA A 147 1.76 -7.73 3.72
CA ALA A 147 0.43 -7.19 3.96
C ALA A 147 0.10 -6.06 2.97
N VAL A 148 1.06 -5.15 2.73
CA VAL A 148 0.91 -4.07 1.75
C VAL A 148 0.84 -4.63 0.34
N LEU A 149 1.68 -5.61 0.01
CA LEU A 149 1.63 -6.30 -1.28
C LEU A 149 0.26 -6.97 -1.50
N GLY A 150 -0.27 -7.63 -0.46
CA GLY A 150 -1.60 -8.24 -0.47
C GLY A 150 -2.72 -7.24 -0.74
N GLN A 151 -2.66 -6.06 -0.14
CA GLN A 151 -3.64 -4.99 -0.39
C GLN A 151 -3.59 -4.49 -1.84
N ILE A 152 -2.40 -4.29 -2.40
CA ILE A 152 -2.19 -3.88 -3.79
C ILE A 152 -2.83 -4.91 -4.74
N PHE A 153 -2.49 -6.19 -4.57
CA PHE A 153 -3.01 -7.24 -5.43
C PHE A 153 -4.51 -7.48 -5.26
N SER A 154 -5.02 -7.39 -4.03
CA SER A 154 -6.46 -7.51 -3.77
C SER A 154 -7.25 -6.40 -4.46
N ALA A 155 -6.74 -5.17 -4.46
CA ALA A 155 -7.35 -4.06 -5.20
C ALA A 155 -7.35 -4.31 -6.71
N VAL A 156 -6.23 -4.81 -7.26
CA VAL A 156 -6.10 -5.16 -8.68
C VAL A 156 -7.07 -6.27 -9.07
N PHE A 157 -7.15 -7.34 -8.28
CA PHE A 157 -8.06 -8.47 -8.56
C PHE A 157 -9.53 -8.06 -8.44
N SER A 158 -9.86 -7.21 -7.46
CA SER A 158 -11.21 -6.65 -7.33
C SER A 158 -11.61 -5.83 -8.55
N LEU A 159 -10.69 -5.02 -9.08
CA LEU A 159 -10.89 -4.27 -10.31
C LEU A 159 -11.10 -5.21 -11.50
N PHE A 160 -10.24 -6.21 -11.66
CA PHE A 160 -10.34 -7.19 -12.74
C PHE A 160 -11.64 -7.99 -12.66
N LEU A 161 -12.02 -8.44 -11.45
CA LEU A 161 -13.29 -9.11 -11.23
C LEU A 161 -14.48 -8.24 -11.61
N ARG A 162 -14.42 -6.94 -11.36
CA ARG A 162 -15.52 -6.02 -11.68
C ARG A 162 -15.72 -5.89 -13.20
N TYR A 163 -14.64 -5.69 -13.94
CA TYR A 163 -14.69 -5.33 -15.36
C TYR A 163 -14.48 -6.51 -16.32
N ALA A 164 -14.00 -7.65 -15.83
CA ALA A 164 -13.88 -8.85 -16.65
C ALA A 164 -15.26 -9.38 -17.06
N PRO A 165 -15.51 -9.65 -18.34
CA PRO A 165 -16.71 -10.31 -18.79
C PRO A 165 -16.78 -11.77 -18.31
N LYS A 166 -17.97 -12.38 -18.34
CA LYS A 166 -18.11 -13.82 -18.08
C LYS A 166 -17.29 -14.62 -19.11
N GLY A 167 -16.56 -15.62 -18.65
CA GLY A 167 -15.67 -16.42 -19.49
C GLY A 167 -14.34 -15.72 -19.81
N ALA A 168 -14.02 -14.65 -19.10
CA ALA A 168 -12.76 -13.90 -19.31
C ALA A 168 -11.53 -14.80 -19.16
N ARG A 169 -10.47 -14.39 -19.86
CA ARG A 169 -9.14 -14.98 -19.72
C ARG A 169 -8.26 -14.04 -18.92
N TRP A 170 -7.77 -14.52 -17.78
CA TRP A 170 -6.72 -13.86 -17.01
C TRP A 170 -5.39 -14.53 -17.31
N GLU A 171 -4.38 -13.72 -17.55
CA GLU A 171 -3.01 -14.21 -17.69
C GLU A 171 -2.11 -13.42 -16.74
N ILE A 172 -1.43 -14.15 -15.86
CA ILE A 172 -0.45 -13.62 -14.92
C ILE A 172 0.89 -14.14 -15.37
N SER A 173 1.76 -13.26 -15.80
CA SER A 173 3.10 -13.61 -16.30
C SER A 173 4.16 -12.81 -15.57
N SER A 174 5.36 -13.36 -15.47
CA SER A 174 6.49 -12.67 -14.90
C SER A 174 7.71 -12.73 -15.81
N GLN A 175 8.51 -11.68 -15.74
CA GLN A 175 9.80 -11.59 -16.40
C GLN A 175 10.85 -11.15 -15.39
N LEU A 176 12.01 -11.74 -15.47
CA LEU A 176 13.16 -11.41 -14.65
C LEU A 176 14.25 -10.79 -15.54
N THR A 177 14.71 -9.62 -15.15
CA THR A 177 15.90 -8.97 -15.69
C THR A 177 16.96 -8.83 -14.59
N VAL A 178 18.14 -8.35 -14.95
CA VAL A 178 19.21 -8.09 -13.94
C VAL A 178 18.84 -7.02 -12.93
N ARG A 179 17.85 -6.15 -13.24
CA ARG A 179 17.52 -4.98 -12.44
C ARG A 179 16.14 -5.03 -11.80
N GLU A 180 15.23 -5.81 -12.36
CA GLU A 180 13.85 -5.83 -11.90
C GLU A 180 13.16 -7.16 -12.18
N TYR A 181 12.22 -7.49 -11.32
CA TYR A 181 11.23 -8.54 -11.54
C TYR A 181 9.93 -7.87 -11.93
N THR A 182 9.50 -8.09 -13.16
CA THR A 182 8.27 -7.53 -13.69
C THR A 182 7.15 -8.56 -13.63
N LEU A 183 6.04 -8.19 -13.01
CA LEU A 183 4.82 -8.98 -12.98
C LEU A 183 3.74 -8.29 -13.81
N THR A 184 3.21 -9.01 -14.79
CA THR A 184 2.16 -8.52 -15.68
C THR A 184 0.88 -9.32 -15.47
N LEU A 185 -0.21 -8.62 -15.17
CA LEU A 185 -1.55 -9.18 -15.09
C LEU A 185 -2.38 -8.62 -16.25
N THR A 186 -2.99 -9.49 -17.03
CA THR A 186 -3.90 -9.11 -18.10
C THR A 186 -5.22 -9.83 -17.99
N SER A 187 -6.29 -9.18 -18.43
CA SER A 187 -7.63 -9.74 -18.53
C SER A 187 -8.29 -9.33 -19.83
N THR A 188 -9.06 -10.22 -20.45
CA THR A 188 -10.01 -9.80 -21.48
C THR A 188 -11.04 -8.86 -20.87
N GLY A 189 -11.48 -7.86 -21.64
CA GLY A 189 -12.32 -6.76 -21.21
C GLY A 189 -11.54 -5.45 -21.12
N SER A 190 -12.23 -4.36 -20.80
CA SER A 190 -11.62 -3.05 -20.62
C SER A 190 -12.04 -2.43 -19.31
N CYS A 191 -11.13 -1.71 -18.67
CA CYS A 191 -11.42 -0.91 -17.50
C CYS A 191 -11.65 0.55 -17.95
N PRO A 192 -12.81 1.15 -17.69
CA PRO A 192 -13.09 2.52 -18.08
C PRO A 192 -12.30 3.54 -17.25
N ASP A 193 -12.02 3.22 -16.01
CA ASP A 193 -11.31 4.11 -15.10
C ASP A 193 -10.37 3.38 -14.15
N PHE A 194 -9.06 3.53 -14.39
CA PHE A 194 -8.02 3.00 -13.49
C PHE A 194 -7.76 3.87 -12.26
N ASN A 195 -8.43 5.03 -12.10
CA ASN A 195 -8.29 5.86 -10.91
C ASN A 195 -8.81 5.16 -9.65
N GLU A 196 -9.65 4.14 -9.79
CA GLU A 196 -10.06 3.26 -8.69
C GLU A 196 -8.85 2.59 -7.99
N LEU A 197 -7.72 2.43 -8.70
CA LEU A 197 -6.47 1.92 -8.13
C LEU A 197 -5.53 3.02 -7.60
N SER A 198 -6.00 4.26 -7.44
CA SER A 198 -5.13 5.36 -6.97
C SER A 198 -4.48 5.07 -5.62
N ALA A 199 -5.22 4.49 -4.66
CA ALA A 199 -4.67 4.09 -3.37
C ALA A 199 -3.63 2.98 -3.51
N ALA A 200 -3.91 1.94 -4.31
CA ALA A 200 -2.96 0.86 -4.57
C ALA A 200 -1.69 1.37 -5.27
N ARG A 201 -1.81 2.32 -6.20
CA ARG A 201 -0.66 2.98 -6.85
C ARG A 201 0.20 3.75 -5.86
N GLN A 202 -0.43 4.46 -4.93
CA GLN A 202 0.30 5.19 -3.89
C GLN A 202 1.05 4.25 -2.95
N GLN A 203 0.41 3.16 -2.53
CA GLN A 203 1.05 2.13 -1.71
C GLN A 203 2.23 1.47 -2.44
N ALA A 204 2.04 1.12 -3.71
CA ALA A 204 3.09 0.52 -4.52
C ALA A 204 4.27 1.49 -4.76
N ALA A 205 3.99 2.76 -5.05
CA ALA A 205 5.03 3.79 -5.19
C ALA A 205 5.82 3.95 -3.89
N PHE A 206 5.16 3.82 -2.74
CA PHE A 206 5.82 3.84 -1.44
C PHE A 206 6.78 2.66 -1.24
N LEU A 207 6.43 1.47 -1.73
CA LEU A 207 7.32 0.29 -1.73
C LEU A 207 8.40 0.35 -2.82
N GLY A 208 8.45 1.43 -3.62
CA GLY A 208 9.35 1.50 -4.77
C GLY A 208 8.92 0.61 -5.94
N ILE A 209 7.65 0.17 -5.96
CA ILE A 209 7.09 -0.71 -6.99
C ILE A 209 6.24 0.14 -7.95
N PRO A 210 6.76 0.61 -9.09
CA PRO A 210 5.94 1.35 -10.05
C PRO A 210 4.87 0.45 -10.66
N ILE A 211 3.64 0.97 -10.74
CA ILE A 211 2.51 0.33 -11.41
C ILE A 211 2.20 1.08 -12.70
N ARG A 212 2.24 0.37 -13.82
CA ARG A 212 1.71 0.81 -15.11
C ARG A 212 0.40 0.10 -15.39
N MET A 213 -0.57 0.80 -15.95
CA MET A 213 -1.87 0.21 -16.26
C MET A 213 -2.49 0.87 -17.48
N GLY A 214 -3.31 0.11 -18.20
CA GLY A 214 -4.00 0.60 -19.40
C GLY A 214 -4.85 -0.47 -20.06
N ASN A 215 -5.64 -0.01 -21.01
CA ASN A 215 -6.34 -0.90 -21.94
C ASN A 215 -5.54 -1.02 -23.23
N LYS A 216 -5.60 -2.20 -23.83
CA LYS A 216 -5.02 -2.48 -25.14
C LYS A 216 -6.09 -3.09 -26.03
N HIS A 217 -6.28 -2.50 -27.20
CA HIS A 217 -7.12 -3.09 -28.24
C HIS A 217 -6.34 -4.14 -29.01
N THR A 218 -6.88 -5.35 -29.10
CA THR A 218 -6.27 -6.45 -29.84
C THR A 218 -7.26 -7.01 -30.87
N PRO A 219 -6.80 -7.73 -31.89
CA PRO A 219 -7.71 -8.38 -32.85
C PRO A 219 -8.71 -9.33 -32.20
N ASP A 220 -8.38 -9.90 -31.03
CA ASP A 220 -9.22 -10.82 -30.26
C ASP A 220 -10.14 -10.11 -29.25
N GLY A 221 -10.14 -8.76 -29.25
CA GLY A 221 -10.94 -7.92 -28.35
C GLY A 221 -10.10 -7.03 -27.43
N ASP A 222 -10.79 -6.28 -26.59
CA ASP A 222 -10.15 -5.40 -25.61
C ASP A 222 -9.53 -6.19 -24.48
N MET A 223 -8.35 -5.76 -24.06
CA MET A 223 -7.65 -6.29 -22.89
C MET A 223 -7.28 -5.16 -21.95
N MET A 224 -7.55 -5.33 -20.67
CA MET A 224 -6.98 -4.50 -19.62
C MET A 224 -5.71 -5.15 -19.06
N GLY A 225 -4.73 -4.34 -18.72
CA GLY A 225 -3.45 -4.82 -18.22
C GLY A 225 -2.89 -3.95 -17.11
N ILE A 226 -2.20 -4.61 -16.18
CA ILE A 226 -1.45 -3.99 -15.09
C ILE A 226 -0.08 -4.63 -15.03
N GLU A 227 0.95 -3.79 -14.98
CA GLU A 227 2.34 -4.18 -14.86
C GLU A 227 2.93 -3.58 -13.57
N LEU A 228 3.52 -4.44 -12.77
CA LEU A 228 4.25 -4.07 -11.55
C LEU A 228 5.73 -4.37 -11.77
N SER A 229 6.59 -3.39 -11.58
CA SER A 229 8.04 -3.55 -11.63
C SER A 229 8.61 -3.54 -10.22
N ILE A 230 9.14 -4.65 -9.76
CA ILE A 230 9.73 -4.81 -8.44
C ILE A 230 11.25 -4.69 -8.60
N PRO A 231 11.87 -3.64 -8.05
CA PRO A 231 13.32 -3.47 -8.13
C PRO A 231 14.04 -4.63 -7.46
N MET A 232 15.11 -5.07 -8.05
CA MET A 232 16.02 -6.04 -7.47
C MET A 232 17.07 -5.28 -6.71
N ASP A 233 17.23 -5.56 -5.43
CA ASP A 233 18.33 -4.99 -4.68
C ASP A 233 19.66 -5.45 -5.32
N SER A 234 20.37 -4.48 -5.88
CA SER A 234 21.75 -4.65 -6.32
C SER A 234 22.72 -4.55 -5.13
N SER A 235 22.35 -5.16 -4.00
CA SER A 235 23.24 -5.27 -2.86
C SER A 235 24.10 -6.52 -2.97
N GLU A 236 24.97 -6.54 -4.00
CA GLU A 236 26.22 -7.28 -3.99
C GLU A 236 27.15 -6.68 -5.05
N SER A 237 28.03 -5.80 -4.61
CA SER A 237 29.31 -5.52 -5.24
C SER A 237 30.31 -5.14 -4.18
#